data_d4cb7667f7e3562cf518d0651efa1818
#
_entry.id   d4cb7667f7e3562cf518d0651efa1818
#
_cell.length_a   1.000
_cell.length_b   1.000
_cell.length_c   1.000
_cell.angle_alpha   90.00
_cell.angle_beta   90.00
_cell.angle_gamma   90.00
#
_symmetry.space_group_name_H-M   'P 1'
#
loop_
_entity.id
_entity.type
_entity.pdbx_description
1 polymer ?
#
loop_
_entity_poly.entity_id
_entity_poly.type
_entity_poly.pdbx_seq_one_letter_code
_entity_poly.pdbx_strand_id
1 'polypeptide(L)'
;FADGTEKETVTLTAADNWTHTFANLDKYAADGHEIVYTVDETPVTDYTKAISGDAANGFTITNTITGKVNIPVTKVWVGPEASSAKVTLYADGVEKDSVTLNAANNWVHVFANLDKYNNGTEIVYTITEEPISNYDSAITGDVATGFTVTNTNTEKVAVDVTKNWVGPATDAVTIKLLADGVEVESAVLTATDNWMHTFSNLPKYAADGHEIVYTVDEYDVPSYVKAIEGTSTTGFTVTNTITGKVDIPVTKVWVGPATDSVTVNLYADGVKVDTVQLTAANQWKHTFANLDKYENGREIVYTVDEVLISGYKTKITGDAQTGFTITNSKETPKTADHVNPMAYASILAISLMAAIITMIEKKKFAR
;
A
#
# COMPACT_ATOMS: atom_id res chain seq x y z
N PHE A 1 44.05 38.88 54.84
CA PHE A 1 43.87 40.30 55.09
C PHE A 1 44.03 40.56 56.58
N ALA A 2 44.63 41.67 56.91
CA ALA A 2 44.69 42.23 58.26
C ALA A 2 43.89 43.56 58.27
N ASP A 3 42.84 43.69 59.04
CA ASP A 3 41.95 44.84 59.09
C ASP A 3 41.48 45.31 57.69
N GLY A 4 41.14 44.34 56.84
CA GLY A 4 40.71 44.61 55.48
C GLY A 4 41.81 44.89 54.45
N THR A 5 43.07 45.01 54.88
CA THR A 5 44.23 45.23 53.98
C THR A 5 44.90 43.89 53.65
N GLU A 6 45.21 43.67 52.35
CA GLU A 6 45.91 42.46 51.93
C GLU A 6 47.32 42.41 52.61
N LYS A 7 47.57 41.30 53.27
CA LYS A 7 48.81 41.05 54.03
C LYS A 7 49.70 40.06 53.31
N GLU A 8 49.11 38.95 52.86
CA GLU A 8 49.83 37.84 52.23
C GLU A 8 48.91 37.10 51.30
N THR A 9 49.44 36.48 50.25
CA THR A 9 48.72 35.67 49.29
C THR A 9 49.44 34.37 49.07
N VAL A 10 48.72 33.26 49.06
CA VAL A 10 49.23 31.94 48.76
C VAL A 10 48.40 31.27 47.66
N THR A 11 49.03 30.44 46.86
CA THR A 11 48.35 29.57 45.92
C THR A 11 48.24 28.19 46.53
N LEU A 12 47.01 27.69 46.73
CA LEU A 12 46.74 26.32 47.21
C LEU A 12 46.63 25.35 46.03
N THR A 13 47.21 24.18 46.16
CA THR A 13 47.25 23.13 45.17
C THR A 13 47.01 21.74 45.79
N ALA A 14 46.83 20.72 44.96
CA ALA A 14 46.73 19.31 45.42
C ALA A 14 48.05 18.85 46.09
N ALA A 15 49.20 19.45 45.75
CA ALA A 15 50.50 19.08 46.35
C ALA A 15 50.61 19.48 47.83
N ASP A 16 49.94 20.56 48.24
CA ASP A 16 49.84 21.02 49.61
C ASP A 16 48.53 20.56 50.31
N ASN A 17 47.82 19.58 49.72
CA ASN A 17 46.53 19.12 50.19
C ASN A 17 45.49 20.23 50.36
N TRP A 18 45.59 21.29 49.56
CA TRP A 18 44.71 22.47 49.61
C TRP A 18 44.70 23.13 50.99
N THR A 19 45.80 23.10 51.72
CA THR A 19 45.92 23.70 53.06
C THR A 19 47.16 24.61 53.15
N HIS A 20 47.01 25.67 53.98
CA HIS A 20 48.13 26.56 54.31
C HIS A 20 47.92 27.15 55.70
N THR A 21 49.03 27.49 56.36
CA THR A 21 48.99 28.21 57.62
C THR A 21 49.79 29.51 57.48
N PHE A 22 49.08 30.62 57.54
CA PHE A 22 49.72 31.94 57.66
C PHE A 22 50.30 32.05 59.06
N ALA A 23 51.64 32.04 59.22
CA ALA A 23 52.32 31.94 60.51
C ALA A 23 52.94 33.26 60.89
N ASN A 24 53.23 33.42 62.19
CA ASN A 24 53.94 34.61 62.78
C ASN A 24 53.21 35.94 62.52
N LEU A 25 51.91 35.91 62.52
CA LEU A 25 51.07 37.09 62.38
C LEU A 25 50.98 37.84 63.75
N ASP A 26 51.06 39.17 63.68
CA ASP A 26 50.94 40.04 64.88
C ASP A 26 49.51 39.97 65.39
N LYS A 27 49.35 39.81 66.72
CA LYS A 27 48.02 39.84 67.34
C LYS A 27 47.44 41.25 67.45
N TYR A 28 48.32 42.24 67.68
CA TYR A 28 47.91 43.64 67.90
C TYR A 28 48.60 44.57 66.90
N ALA A 29 47.86 45.55 66.48
CA ALA A 29 48.36 46.66 65.67
C ALA A 29 49.24 47.67 66.55
N ALA A 30 49.97 48.59 65.93
CA ALA A 30 50.81 49.53 66.62
C ALA A 30 50.06 50.46 67.55
N ASP A 31 48.81 50.72 67.36
CA ASP A 31 47.91 51.53 68.18
C ASP A 31 47.26 50.71 69.35
N GLY A 32 47.54 49.39 69.43
CA GLY A 32 47.08 48.49 70.49
C GLY A 32 45.74 47.74 70.23
N HIS A 33 45.07 47.96 69.13
CA HIS A 33 43.86 47.19 68.85
C HIS A 33 44.22 45.78 68.40
N GLU A 34 43.32 44.83 68.60
CA GLU A 34 43.46 43.46 68.11
C GLU A 34 43.16 43.40 66.62
N ILE A 35 44.08 42.87 65.81
CA ILE A 35 43.97 42.79 64.35
C ILE A 35 42.93 41.74 63.95
N VAL A 36 41.95 42.12 63.13
CA VAL A 36 40.98 41.22 62.55
C VAL A 36 41.52 40.58 61.29
N TYR A 37 41.85 39.31 61.36
CA TYR A 37 42.28 38.53 60.20
C TYR A 37 41.12 37.94 59.48
N THR A 38 41.08 38.08 58.14
CA THR A 38 40.13 37.48 57.22
C THR A 38 40.85 36.86 56.04
N VAL A 39 40.21 35.91 55.38
CA VAL A 39 40.67 35.35 54.11
C VAL A 39 39.68 35.61 53.01
N ASP A 40 40.14 35.66 51.78
CA ASP A 40 39.33 35.68 50.57
C ASP A 40 40.05 34.87 49.49
N GLU A 41 39.30 34.42 48.48
CA GLU A 41 39.84 33.67 47.35
C GLU A 41 39.52 34.42 46.06
N THR A 42 40.46 34.52 45.15
CA THR A 42 40.24 34.97 43.79
C THR A 42 39.16 34.08 43.12
N PRO A 43 38.14 34.66 42.50
CA PRO A 43 37.08 33.88 41.88
C PRO A 43 37.62 32.79 40.94
N VAL A 44 37.17 31.57 41.12
CA VAL A 44 37.46 30.43 40.23
C VAL A 44 36.29 30.31 39.25
N THR A 45 36.56 30.25 37.95
CA THR A 45 35.56 30.10 36.91
C THR A 45 34.71 28.86 37.16
N ASP A 46 33.44 28.97 36.98
CA ASP A 46 32.43 27.90 37.14
C ASP A 46 32.29 27.40 38.61
N TYR A 47 32.78 28.14 39.60
CA TYR A 47 32.58 27.86 40.99
C TYR A 47 31.99 29.06 41.74
N THR A 48 31.14 28.75 42.71
CA THR A 48 30.77 29.67 43.78
C THR A 48 31.56 29.34 45.03
N LYS A 49 32.12 30.37 45.71
CA LYS A 49 32.87 30.20 46.96
C LYS A 49 32.01 30.49 48.16
N ALA A 50 32.21 29.75 49.21
CA ALA A 50 31.73 30.04 50.57
C ALA A 50 32.92 29.97 51.52
N ILE A 51 33.02 30.96 52.42
CA ILE A 51 34.06 31.01 53.46
C ILE A 51 33.39 30.89 54.80
N SER A 52 33.91 30.00 55.61
CA SER A 52 33.48 29.79 56.98
C SER A 52 34.65 29.67 57.96
N GLY A 53 34.41 29.78 59.26
CA GLY A 53 35.46 29.76 60.29
C GLY A 53 35.95 31.16 60.65
N ASP A 54 37.01 31.25 61.43
CA ASP A 54 37.66 32.45 61.95
C ASP A 54 39.16 32.26 62.18
N ALA A 55 39.84 33.34 62.50
CA ALA A 55 41.28 33.29 62.73
C ALA A 55 41.73 32.42 63.89
N ALA A 56 40.89 32.14 64.89
CA ALA A 56 41.19 31.28 66.03
C ALA A 56 41.02 29.81 65.76
N ASN A 57 40.06 29.47 64.91
CA ASN A 57 39.69 28.09 64.60
C ASN A 57 40.09 27.61 63.21
N GLY A 58 40.59 28.57 62.41
CA GLY A 58 40.92 28.37 61.00
C GLY A 58 39.74 28.71 60.07
N PHE A 59 40.06 28.99 58.82
CA PHE A 59 39.07 29.28 57.77
C PHE A 59 38.95 28.04 56.86
N THR A 60 37.73 27.81 56.40
CA THR A 60 37.44 26.82 55.34
C THR A 60 36.84 27.57 54.13
N ILE A 61 37.50 27.47 52.99
CA ILE A 61 37.00 27.96 51.71
C ILE A 61 36.41 26.75 50.94
N THR A 62 35.14 26.82 50.65
CA THR A 62 34.44 25.75 49.88
C THR A 62 34.07 26.28 48.50
N ASN A 63 34.60 25.68 47.46
CA ASN A 63 34.23 25.93 46.09
C ASN A 63 33.22 24.88 45.62
N THR A 64 32.01 25.34 45.27
CA THR A 64 30.98 24.49 44.72
C THR A 64 30.87 24.77 43.21
N ILE A 65 31.05 23.71 42.41
CA ILE A 65 30.90 23.80 40.95
C ILE A 65 29.49 24.21 40.59
N THR A 66 29.40 25.12 39.61
CA THR A 66 28.14 25.59 39.04
C THR A 66 28.19 25.42 37.54
N GLY A 67 27.08 25.63 36.90
CA GLY A 67 26.98 25.61 35.45
C GLY A 67 25.53 25.54 35.07
N LYS A 68 25.25 25.91 33.84
CA LYS A 68 23.91 25.87 33.27
C LYS A 68 23.90 25.05 32.00
N VAL A 69 22.77 24.41 31.73
CA VAL A 69 22.53 23.65 30.53
C VAL A 69 21.17 24.02 29.94
N ASN A 70 21.10 24.02 28.63
CA ASN A 70 19.86 24.16 27.86
C ASN A 70 19.60 22.85 27.17
N ILE A 71 18.40 22.31 27.31
CA ILE A 71 18.00 21.01 26.78
C ILE A 71 16.94 21.21 25.70
N PRO A 72 17.33 21.16 24.41
CA PRO A 72 16.38 21.22 23.32
C PRO A 72 15.56 19.92 23.23
N VAL A 73 14.27 20.07 22.92
CA VAL A 73 13.38 18.95 22.64
C VAL A 73 12.69 19.19 21.31
N THR A 74 12.71 18.19 20.44
CA THR A 74 12.03 18.20 19.14
C THR A 74 11.06 17.06 19.08
N LYS A 75 9.83 17.32 18.63
CA LYS A 75 8.82 16.31 18.35
C LYS A 75 8.79 16.00 16.87
N VAL A 76 8.80 14.72 16.53
CA VAL A 76 8.69 14.19 15.16
C VAL A 76 7.50 13.26 15.06
N TRP A 77 6.76 13.35 13.96
CA TRP A 77 5.62 12.49 13.64
C TRP A 77 5.95 11.61 12.43
N VAL A 78 5.59 10.34 12.52
CA VAL A 78 5.54 9.39 11.42
C VAL A 78 4.09 8.97 11.29
N GLY A 79 3.36 9.64 10.40
CA GLY A 79 1.91 9.63 10.32
C GLY A 79 1.32 11.03 10.58
N PRO A 80 -0.04 11.16 10.67
CA PRO A 80 -0.67 12.45 10.93
C PRO A 80 -0.21 13.04 12.27
N GLU A 81 -0.07 14.35 12.33
CA GLU A 81 0.22 15.04 13.59
C GLU A 81 -0.99 15.01 14.53
N ALA A 82 -0.76 14.69 15.81
CA ALA A 82 -1.79 14.95 16.84
C ALA A 82 -1.91 16.45 17.12
N SER A 83 -2.92 16.86 17.86
CA SER A 83 -3.10 18.27 18.22
C SER A 83 -2.00 18.79 19.14
N SER A 84 -1.44 17.92 19.99
CA SER A 84 -0.38 18.24 20.94
C SER A 84 0.30 16.98 21.48
N ALA A 85 1.50 17.17 22.05
CA ALA A 85 2.24 16.17 22.80
C ALA A 85 2.78 16.82 24.08
N LYS A 86 2.54 16.21 25.26
CA LYS A 86 3.10 16.70 26.50
C LYS A 86 4.36 15.95 26.83
N VAL A 87 5.46 16.69 26.98
CA VAL A 87 6.78 16.19 27.37
C VAL A 87 7.13 16.70 28.75
N THR A 88 7.55 15.80 29.62
CA THR A 88 7.96 16.08 31.01
C THR A 88 9.46 15.87 31.14
N LEU A 89 10.14 16.87 31.70
CA LEU A 89 11.56 16.85 32.05
C LEU A 89 11.74 16.39 33.48
N TYR A 90 12.67 15.50 33.72
CA TYR A 90 13.08 15.02 35.04
C TYR A 90 14.54 15.38 35.31
N ALA A 91 14.83 15.74 36.56
CA ALA A 91 16.16 15.92 37.10
C ALA A 91 16.38 14.87 38.20
N ASP A 92 17.38 13.99 38.04
CA ASP A 92 17.65 12.89 38.97
C ASP A 92 16.41 12.02 39.29
N GLY A 93 15.54 11.85 38.27
CA GLY A 93 14.29 11.07 38.37
C GLY A 93 13.11 11.82 39.01
N VAL A 94 13.27 13.08 39.40
CA VAL A 94 12.19 13.93 39.94
C VAL A 94 11.70 14.88 38.85
N GLU A 95 10.37 14.99 38.69
CA GLU A 95 9.76 15.94 37.72
C GLU A 95 10.26 17.36 37.99
N LYS A 96 10.80 17.98 36.99
CA LYS A 96 11.39 19.34 37.06
C LYS A 96 10.53 20.36 36.34
N ASP A 97 10.04 20.01 35.14
CA ASP A 97 9.29 20.92 34.28
C ASP A 97 8.50 20.10 33.23
N SER A 98 7.54 20.70 32.55
CA SER A 98 6.84 20.05 31.45
C SER A 98 6.43 21.07 30.38
N VAL A 99 6.30 20.60 29.15
CA VAL A 99 5.88 21.43 28.01
C VAL A 99 4.86 20.71 27.17
N THR A 100 3.91 21.45 26.59
CA THR A 100 3.02 20.96 25.54
C THR A 100 3.54 21.42 24.20
N LEU A 101 3.98 20.47 23.38
CA LEU A 101 4.41 20.68 22.02
C LEU A 101 3.22 20.60 21.06
N ASN A 102 3.16 21.47 20.09
CA ASN A 102 2.09 21.56 19.09
C ASN A 102 2.57 22.36 17.86
N ALA A 103 1.71 22.50 16.85
CA ALA A 103 2.04 23.25 15.63
C ALA A 103 2.37 24.75 15.91
N ALA A 104 1.80 25.37 16.96
CA ALA A 104 2.07 26.78 17.25
C ALA A 104 3.50 27.04 17.74
N ASN A 105 4.15 26.06 18.35
CA ASN A 105 5.56 26.13 18.74
C ASN A 105 6.48 25.33 17.80
N ASN A 106 5.99 24.99 16.60
CA ASN A 106 6.71 24.21 15.61
C ASN A 106 7.24 22.86 16.15
N TRP A 107 6.57 22.29 17.13
CA TRP A 107 6.94 21.01 17.73
C TRP A 107 8.32 21.01 18.39
N VAL A 108 8.81 22.18 18.84
CA VAL A 108 10.10 22.34 19.50
C VAL A 108 9.98 23.12 20.80
N HIS A 109 10.88 22.83 21.72
CA HIS A 109 11.03 23.56 22.97
C HIS A 109 12.48 23.48 23.45
N VAL A 110 12.90 24.47 24.28
CA VAL A 110 14.17 24.44 24.99
C VAL A 110 13.92 24.65 26.47
N PHE A 111 14.15 23.63 27.27
CA PHE A 111 14.25 23.79 28.71
C PHE A 111 15.54 24.52 29.01
N ALA A 112 15.45 25.81 29.31
CA ALA A 112 16.60 26.70 29.38
C ALA A 112 17.05 26.98 30.81
N ASN A 113 18.33 27.32 30.94
CA ASN A 113 18.94 27.81 32.17
C ASN A 113 18.82 26.82 33.35
N LEU A 114 18.86 25.53 33.06
CA LEU A 114 18.83 24.47 34.08
C LEU A 114 20.19 24.36 34.76
N ASP A 115 20.19 23.99 36.06
CA ASP A 115 21.44 23.73 36.78
C ASP A 115 22.12 22.47 36.22
N LYS A 116 23.42 22.58 35.93
CA LYS A 116 24.19 21.42 35.50
C LYS A 116 24.59 20.50 36.65
N TYR A 117 24.75 21.09 37.83
CA TYR A 117 25.23 20.37 39.02
C TYR A 117 24.30 20.63 40.21
N ASN A 118 24.21 19.64 41.09
CA ASN A 118 23.58 19.72 42.41
C ASN A 118 24.61 19.28 43.46
N ASN A 119 25.00 20.22 44.33
CA ASN A 119 26.03 19.97 45.38
C ASN A 119 27.30 19.29 44.83
N GLY A 120 27.77 19.71 43.68
CA GLY A 120 28.97 19.20 43.05
C GLY A 120 28.80 17.93 42.19
N THR A 121 27.60 17.34 42.17
CA THR A 121 27.26 16.18 41.34
C THR A 121 26.51 16.63 40.09
N GLU A 122 26.88 16.13 38.93
CA GLU A 122 26.17 16.41 37.69
C GLU A 122 24.76 15.84 37.71
N ILE A 123 23.76 16.66 37.37
CA ILE A 123 22.34 16.29 37.35
C ILE A 123 22.07 15.45 36.11
N VAL A 124 21.40 14.32 36.29
CA VAL A 124 20.94 13.44 35.20
C VAL A 124 19.56 13.92 34.74
N TYR A 125 19.51 14.54 33.58
CA TYR A 125 18.26 14.94 32.96
C TYR A 125 17.74 13.87 32.01
N THR A 126 16.42 13.55 32.11
CA THR A 126 15.70 12.65 31.22
C THR A 126 14.35 13.26 30.85
N ILE A 127 13.75 12.79 29.77
CA ILE A 127 12.39 13.20 29.40
C ILE A 127 11.48 12.00 29.26
N THR A 128 10.17 12.23 29.38
CA THR A 128 9.11 11.28 29.03
C THR A 128 8.03 12.01 28.23
N GLU A 129 7.23 11.27 27.48
CA GLU A 129 6.05 11.76 26.80
C GLU A 129 4.80 11.10 27.37
N GLU A 130 3.70 11.84 27.52
CA GLU A 130 2.40 11.24 27.83
C GLU A 130 1.95 10.40 26.63
N PRO A 131 1.48 9.13 26.85
CA PRO A 131 1.05 8.25 25.77
C PRO A 131 -0.03 8.89 24.90
N ILE A 132 0.13 8.81 23.57
CA ILE A 132 -0.84 9.28 22.59
C ILE A 132 -1.46 8.06 21.92
N SER A 133 -2.81 8.01 21.89
CA SER A 133 -3.54 6.88 21.30
C SER A 133 -3.14 6.68 19.82
N ASN A 134 -2.97 5.43 19.42
CA ASN A 134 -2.57 5.00 18.09
C ASN A 134 -1.14 5.41 17.68
N TYR A 135 -0.27 5.70 18.66
CA TYR A 135 1.13 6.00 18.42
C TYR A 135 2.06 5.22 19.33
N ASP A 136 3.14 4.74 18.75
CA ASP A 136 4.31 4.25 19.49
C ASP A 136 5.32 5.39 19.58
N SER A 137 5.76 5.70 20.83
CA SER A 137 6.71 6.76 21.10
C SER A 137 8.12 6.20 21.28
N ALA A 138 9.10 6.83 20.66
CA ALA A 138 10.52 6.58 20.85
C ALA A 138 11.26 7.89 21.16
N ILE A 139 12.11 7.86 22.20
CA ILE A 139 12.93 8.99 22.61
C ILE A 139 14.39 8.68 22.32
N THR A 140 15.07 9.60 21.63
CA THR A 140 16.50 9.49 21.29
C THR A 140 17.20 10.81 21.64
N GLY A 141 18.55 10.77 21.66
CA GLY A 141 19.37 11.92 22.02
C GLY A 141 19.72 11.94 23.50
N ASP A 142 20.32 13.05 23.94
CA ASP A 142 20.82 13.27 25.29
C ASP A 142 20.82 14.78 25.63
N VAL A 143 21.30 15.11 26.84
CA VAL A 143 21.39 16.50 27.32
C VAL A 143 22.28 17.37 26.44
N ALA A 144 23.36 16.81 25.87
CA ALA A 144 24.34 17.57 25.09
C ALA A 144 23.84 17.85 23.67
N THR A 145 23.12 16.91 23.07
CA THR A 145 22.62 17.00 21.69
C THR A 145 21.17 17.42 21.60
N GLY A 146 20.44 17.38 22.72
CA GLY A 146 18.99 17.53 22.78
C GLY A 146 18.26 16.21 22.59
N PHE A 147 16.98 16.16 22.93
CA PHE A 147 16.13 15.01 22.78
C PHE A 147 15.20 15.13 21.57
N THR A 148 15.00 14.01 20.89
CA THR A 148 13.99 13.87 19.85
C THR A 148 12.95 12.83 20.28
N VAL A 149 11.69 13.23 20.30
CA VAL A 149 10.53 12.36 20.58
C VAL A 149 9.84 12.06 19.27
N THR A 150 9.93 10.81 18.80
CA THR A 150 9.30 10.36 17.54
C THR A 150 8.08 9.52 17.85
N ASN A 151 6.92 9.92 17.34
CA ASN A 151 5.70 9.11 17.40
C ASN A 151 5.37 8.53 16.03
N THR A 152 5.26 7.20 15.99
CA THR A 152 4.90 6.45 14.77
C THR A 152 3.45 5.98 14.89
N ASN A 153 2.61 6.33 13.90
CA ASN A 153 1.23 5.87 13.87
C ASN A 153 1.13 4.36 13.72
N THR A 154 0.25 3.73 14.50
CA THR A 154 0.09 2.27 14.54
C THR A 154 -1.20 1.77 13.90
N GLU A 155 -2.04 2.66 13.37
CA GLU A 155 -3.30 2.27 12.73
C GLU A 155 -3.07 1.40 11.50
N LYS A 156 -3.89 0.35 11.39
CA LYS A 156 -3.82 -0.61 10.30
C LYS A 156 -5.16 -0.72 9.59
N VAL A 157 -5.09 -1.06 8.30
CA VAL A 157 -6.25 -1.39 7.46
C VAL A 157 -6.07 -2.77 6.82
N ALA A 158 -7.16 -3.28 6.26
CA ALA A 158 -7.16 -4.47 5.42
C ALA A 158 -7.86 -4.15 4.10
N VAL A 159 -7.46 -4.84 3.04
CA VAL A 159 -8.03 -4.71 1.69
C VAL A 159 -8.46 -6.08 1.21
N ASP A 160 -9.77 -6.26 1.02
CA ASP A 160 -10.34 -7.48 0.48
C ASP A 160 -10.34 -7.45 -1.04
N VAL A 161 -10.06 -8.59 -1.66
CA VAL A 161 -10.17 -8.78 -3.10
C VAL A 161 -10.90 -10.07 -3.43
N THR A 162 -11.81 -9.99 -4.39
CA THR A 162 -12.52 -11.11 -4.96
C THR A 162 -12.27 -11.18 -6.46
N LYS A 163 -11.95 -12.36 -6.97
CA LYS A 163 -11.78 -12.61 -8.40
C LYS A 163 -13.02 -13.24 -8.99
N ASN A 164 -13.54 -12.65 -10.07
CA ASN A 164 -14.65 -13.18 -10.87
C ASN A 164 -14.19 -13.59 -12.27
N TRP A 165 -14.87 -14.59 -12.84
CA TRP A 165 -14.64 -15.07 -14.19
C TRP A 165 -15.92 -14.98 -15.01
N VAL A 166 -15.83 -14.39 -16.20
CA VAL A 166 -16.82 -14.48 -17.26
C VAL A 166 -16.21 -15.31 -18.37
N GLY A 167 -16.41 -16.62 -18.28
CA GLY A 167 -15.77 -17.68 -19.04
C GLY A 167 -15.10 -18.73 -18.16
N PRO A 168 -14.33 -19.67 -18.72
CA PRO A 168 -13.59 -20.66 -17.96
C PRO A 168 -12.58 -19.98 -17.03
N ALA A 169 -12.47 -20.42 -15.78
CA ALA A 169 -11.41 -19.98 -14.90
C ALA A 169 -10.06 -20.61 -15.29
N THR A 170 -8.97 -19.91 -15.08
CA THR A 170 -7.61 -20.47 -15.10
C THR A 170 -7.31 -21.18 -13.79
N ASP A 171 -6.16 -21.87 -13.69
CA ASP A 171 -5.76 -22.54 -12.43
C ASP A 171 -5.47 -21.53 -11.32
N ALA A 172 -4.89 -20.39 -11.68
CA ALA A 172 -4.51 -19.33 -10.75
C ALA A 172 -4.39 -17.98 -11.45
N VAL A 173 -4.48 -16.91 -10.67
CA VAL A 173 -4.13 -15.54 -11.06
C VAL A 173 -3.35 -14.87 -9.94
N THR A 174 -2.53 -13.88 -10.28
CA THR A 174 -1.81 -13.07 -9.29
C THR A 174 -2.38 -11.68 -9.25
N ILE A 175 -2.87 -11.29 -8.08
CA ILE A 175 -3.34 -9.93 -7.78
C ILE A 175 -2.23 -9.16 -7.10
N LYS A 176 -2.03 -7.93 -7.52
CA LYS A 176 -1.08 -6.96 -6.94
C LYS A 176 -1.84 -6.00 -6.04
N LEU A 177 -1.28 -5.72 -4.88
CA LEU A 177 -1.70 -4.61 -4.03
C LEU A 177 -0.76 -3.43 -4.28
N LEU A 178 -1.33 -2.27 -4.53
CA LEU A 178 -0.58 -1.03 -4.71
C LEU A 178 -0.93 -0.06 -3.58
N ALA A 179 0.11 0.57 -3.03
CA ALA A 179 0.01 1.71 -2.11
C ALA A 179 0.45 2.96 -2.88
N ASP A 180 -0.42 3.94 -3.01
CA ASP A 180 -0.19 5.18 -3.77
C ASP A 180 0.35 4.92 -5.20
N GLY A 181 -0.17 3.85 -5.82
CA GLY A 181 0.21 3.44 -7.18
C GLY A 181 1.50 2.61 -7.29
N VAL A 182 2.16 2.31 -6.18
CA VAL A 182 3.36 1.46 -6.14
C VAL A 182 3.00 0.07 -5.61
N GLU A 183 3.41 -0.99 -6.31
CA GLU A 183 3.20 -2.37 -5.85
C GLU A 183 3.96 -2.62 -4.54
N VAL A 184 3.24 -3.07 -3.51
CA VAL A 184 3.80 -3.34 -2.18
C VAL A 184 3.65 -4.81 -1.77
N GLU A 185 2.66 -5.51 -2.32
CA GLU A 185 2.40 -6.91 -2.01
C GLU A 185 1.69 -7.57 -3.20
N SER A 186 1.72 -8.89 -3.28
CA SER A 186 0.92 -9.65 -4.24
C SER A 186 0.43 -10.97 -3.66
N ALA A 187 -0.70 -11.47 -4.18
CA ALA A 187 -1.29 -12.73 -3.76
C ALA A 187 -1.71 -13.56 -4.98
N VAL A 188 -1.50 -14.87 -4.90
CA VAL A 188 -1.99 -15.82 -5.90
C VAL A 188 -3.35 -16.34 -5.46
N LEU A 189 -4.36 -16.15 -6.29
CA LEU A 189 -5.73 -16.61 -6.06
C LEU A 189 -6.03 -17.84 -6.93
N THR A 190 -6.73 -18.80 -6.34
CA THR A 190 -7.08 -20.07 -6.95
C THR A 190 -8.52 -20.47 -6.56
N ALA A 191 -9.02 -21.54 -7.13
CA ALA A 191 -10.31 -22.11 -6.72
C ALA A 191 -10.29 -22.63 -5.26
N THR A 192 -9.12 -22.98 -4.71
CA THR A 192 -8.98 -23.51 -3.34
C THR A 192 -9.28 -22.45 -2.27
N ASP A 193 -8.94 -21.19 -2.54
CA ASP A 193 -9.23 -20.05 -1.68
C ASP A 193 -10.53 -19.33 -2.07
N ASN A 194 -11.37 -19.99 -2.89
CA ASN A 194 -12.62 -19.43 -3.43
C ASN A 194 -12.41 -18.12 -4.21
N TRP A 195 -11.24 -17.93 -4.80
CA TRP A 195 -10.91 -16.75 -5.56
C TRP A 195 -10.95 -15.46 -4.72
N MET A 196 -10.62 -15.56 -3.42
CA MET A 196 -10.65 -14.45 -2.47
C MET A 196 -9.33 -14.32 -1.73
N HIS A 197 -8.95 -13.09 -1.40
CA HIS A 197 -7.81 -12.80 -0.54
C HIS A 197 -8.06 -11.52 0.27
N THR A 198 -7.47 -11.46 1.46
CA THR A 198 -7.44 -10.26 2.29
C THR A 198 -5.99 -9.85 2.54
N PHE A 199 -5.56 -8.75 1.99
CA PHE A 199 -4.31 -8.10 2.38
C PHE A 199 -4.54 -7.43 3.72
N SER A 200 -3.83 -7.85 4.76
CA SER A 200 -4.09 -7.43 6.15
C SER A 200 -2.88 -6.76 6.77
N ASN A 201 -3.11 -6.08 7.90
CA ASN A 201 -2.06 -5.43 8.67
C ASN A 201 -1.30 -4.31 7.91
N LEU A 202 -1.97 -3.68 6.95
CA LEU A 202 -1.42 -2.62 6.12
C LEU A 202 -1.38 -1.30 6.90
N PRO A 203 -0.31 -0.48 6.81
CA PRO A 203 -0.29 0.86 7.40
C PRO A 203 -1.44 1.70 6.85
N LYS A 204 -2.15 2.43 7.74
CA LYS A 204 -3.20 3.35 7.28
C LYS A 204 -2.61 4.63 6.72
N TYR A 205 -1.51 5.10 7.32
CA TYR A 205 -0.87 6.37 6.98
C TYR A 205 0.57 6.16 6.53
N ALA A 206 1.02 7.00 5.60
CA ALA A 206 2.41 7.14 5.20
C ALA A 206 3.20 7.98 6.23
N ALA A 207 4.53 7.99 6.09
CA ALA A 207 5.42 8.68 7.03
C ALA A 207 5.20 10.20 7.10
N ASP A 208 4.74 10.81 6.01
CA ASP A 208 4.43 12.24 5.92
C ASP A 208 3.03 12.61 6.43
N GLY A 209 2.24 11.61 6.86
CA GLY A 209 0.94 11.79 7.48
C GLY A 209 -0.26 11.68 6.55
N HIS A 210 -0.09 11.50 5.24
CA HIS A 210 -1.24 11.28 4.37
C HIS A 210 -1.80 9.85 4.53
N GLU A 211 -3.10 9.69 4.31
CA GLU A 211 -3.74 8.38 4.27
C GLU A 211 -3.36 7.66 2.98
N ILE A 212 -2.83 6.44 3.09
CA ILE A 212 -2.37 5.66 1.94
C ILE A 212 -3.56 5.21 1.10
N VAL A 213 -3.52 5.48 -0.19
CA VAL A 213 -4.53 5.01 -1.15
C VAL A 213 -4.16 3.63 -1.64
N TYR A 214 -4.86 2.62 -1.12
CA TYR A 214 -4.69 1.24 -1.58
C TYR A 214 -5.57 0.96 -2.79
N THR A 215 -4.98 0.36 -3.82
CA THR A 215 -5.65 -0.13 -5.02
C THR A 215 -5.13 -1.53 -5.35
N VAL A 216 -5.85 -2.25 -6.21
CA VAL A 216 -5.40 -3.55 -6.71
C VAL A 216 -5.22 -3.51 -8.23
N ASP A 217 -4.36 -4.38 -8.73
CA ASP A 217 -4.23 -4.70 -10.15
C ASP A 217 -4.01 -6.21 -10.31
N GLU A 218 -4.09 -6.73 -11.51
CA GLU A 218 -3.85 -8.12 -11.83
C GLU A 218 -2.80 -8.21 -12.93
N TYR A 219 -1.90 -9.18 -12.85
CA TYR A 219 -1.05 -9.51 -13.99
C TYR A 219 -1.90 -10.02 -15.16
N ASP A 220 -1.53 -9.64 -16.38
CA ASP A 220 -2.33 -9.97 -17.56
C ASP A 220 -2.53 -11.48 -17.74
N VAL A 221 -3.79 -11.86 -17.92
CA VAL A 221 -4.22 -13.22 -18.21
C VAL A 221 -4.48 -13.32 -19.71
N PRO A 222 -3.75 -14.18 -20.46
CA PRO A 222 -3.93 -14.29 -21.90
C PRO A 222 -5.37 -14.62 -22.28
N SER A 223 -5.88 -13.97 -23.32
CA SER A 223 -7.24 -14.10 -23.83
C SER A 223 -8.33 -13.58 -22.91
N TYR A 224 -8.00 -12.80 -21.89
CA TYR A 224 -8.96 -12.14 -21.02
C TYR A 224 -8.77 -10.63 -21.02
N VAL A 225 -9.88 -9.93 -20.84
CA VAL A 225 -9.91 -8.50 -20.51
C VAL A 225 -10.36 -8.37 -19.07
N LYS A 226 -9.58 -7.64 -18.26
CA LYS A 226 -9.89 -7.40 -16.85
C LYS A 226 -10.70 -6.12 -16.67
N ALA A 227 -11.58 -6.12 -15.69
CA ALA A 227 -12.25 -4.96 -15.12
C ALA A 227 -12.09 -5.02 -13.60
N ILE A 228 -11.83 -3.88 -12.96
CA ILE A 228 -11.65 -3.77 -11.51
C ILE A 228 -12.64 -2.75 -10.99
N GLU A 229 -13.41 -3.15 -9.99
CA GLU A 229 -14.43 -2.33 -9.34
C GLU A 229 -14.27 -2.41 -7.82
N GLY A 230 -14.78 -1.40 -7.11
CA GLY A 230 -14.73 -1.32 -5.65
C GLY A 230 -13.70 -0.31 -5.13
N THR A 231 -13.45 -0.38 -3.83
CA THR A 231 -12.51 0.49 -3.11
C THR A 231 -11.80 -0.31 -2.01
N SER A 232 -10.75 0.27 -1.42
CA SER A 232 -10.05 -0.34 -0.29
C SER A 232 -10.94 -0.57 0.93
N THR A 233 -12.02 0.21 1.08
CA THR A 233 -12.95 0.10 2.23
C THR A 233 -14.11 -0.86 1.98
N THR A 234 -14.51 -1.07 0.72
CA THR A 234 -15.62 -1.97 0.35
C THR A 234 -15.15 -3.31 -0.19
N GLY A 235 -13.85 -3.45 -0.40
CA GLY A 235 -13.23 -4.54 -1.13
C GLY A 235 -13.23 -4.29 -2.65
N PHE A 236 -12.33 -4.96 -3.35
CA PHE A 236 -12.21 -4.92 -4.80
C PHE A 236 -12.76 -6.20 -5.43
N THR A 237 -13.38 -6.06 -6.59
CA THR A 237 -13.76 -7.17 -7.46
C THR A 237 -12.99 -7.05 -8.76
N VAL A 238 -12.18 -8.05 -9.07
CA VAL A 238 -11.43 -8.18 -10.32
C VAL A 238 -12.15 -9.19 -11.21
N THR A 239 -12.74 -8.73 -12.30
CA THR A 239 -13.50 -9.58 -13.24
C THR A 239 -12.70 -9.77 -14.51
N ASN A 240 -12.41 -11.03 -14.88
CA ASN A 240 -11.82 -11.37 -16.18
C ASN A 240 -12.90 -11.91 -17.10
N THR A 241 -13.05 -11.26 -18.26
CA THR A 241 -13.95 -11.68 -19.33
C THR A 241 -13.14 -12.26 -20.46
N ILE A 242 -13.43 -13.53 -20.84
CA ILE A 242 -12.75 -14.19 -21.96
C ILE A 242 -13.06 -13.47 -23.27
N THR A 243 -12.03 -13.33 -24.11
CA THR A 243 -12.14 -12.71 -25.44
C THR A 243 -11.46 -13.58 -26.48
N GLY A 244 -11.72 -13.30 -27.73
CA GLY A 244 -11.09 -13.96 -28.85
C GLY A 244 -11.82 -13.66 -30.13
N LYS A 245 -11.14 -13.91 -31.25
CA LYS A 245 -11.69 -13.72 -32.59
C LYS A 245 -11.61 -15.05 -33.33
N VAL A 246 -12.50 -15.25 -34.30
CA VAL A 246 -12.54 -16.39 -35.18
C VAL A 246 -12.85 -15.95 -36.62
N ASP A 247 -12.19 -16.61 -37.56
CA ASP A 247 -12.46 -16.47 -38.97
C ASP A 247 -13.16 -17.73 -39.48
N ILE A 248 -14.28 -17.57 -40.17
CA ILE A 248 -15.09 -18.69 -40.64
C ILE A 248 -15.05 -18.76 -42.16
N PRO A 249 -14.23 -19.64 -42.73
CA PRO A 249 -14.18 -19.83 -44.17
C PRO A 249 -15.38 -20.64 -44.67
N VAL A 250 -15.93 -20.21 -45.80
CA VAL A 250 -17.04 -20.88 -46.52
C VAL A 250 -16.60 -21.16 -47.94
N THR A 251 -16.81 -22.40 -48.35
CA THR A 251 -16.55 -22.87 -49.75
C THR A 251 -17.81 -23.44 -50.35
N LYS A 252 -18.14 -23.00 -51.51
CA LYS A 252 -19.25 -23.54 -52.33
C LYS A 252 -18.72 -24.57 -53.33
N VAL A 253 -19.37 -25.73 -53.38
CA VAL A 253 -19.10 -26.81 -54.31
C VAL A 253 -20.32 -27.12 -55.16
N TRP A 254 -20.17 -27.32 -56.45
CA TRP A 254 -21.20 -27.69 -57.38
C TRP A 254 -21.03 -29.10 -57.87
N VAL A 255 -22.11 -29.90 -57.85
CA VAL A 255 -22.25 -31.15 -58.53
C VAL A 255 -23.28 -30.98 -59.61
N GLY A 256 -22.81 -30.64 -60.82
CA GLY A 256 -23.59 -30.15 -61.97
C GLY A 256 -23.27 -28.70 -62.35
N PRO A 257 -24.03 -28.06 -63.27
CA PRO A 257 -23.81 -26.68 -63.67
C PRO A 257 -23.94 -25.72 -62.50
N ALA A 258 -23.01 -24.73 -62.39
CA ALA A 258 -23.10 -23.67 -61.39
C ALA A 258 -24.16 -22.64 -61.87
N THR A 259 -24.76 -21.93 -60.88
CA THR A 259 -25.53 -20.68 -61.12
C THR A 259 -24.59 -19.47 -61.15
N ASP A 260 -25.11 -18.27 -61.47
CA ASP A 260 -24.29 -17.05 -61.45
C ASP A 260 -23.82 -16.67 -60.07
N SER A 261 -24.67 -16.90 -59.08
CA SER A 261 -24.35 -16.61 -57.65
C SER A 261 -25.19 -17.45 -56.70
N VAL A 262 -24.74 -17.56 -55.48
CA VAL A 262 -25.52 -18.07 -54.32
C VAL A 262 -25.38 -17.12 -53.13
N THR A 263 -26.43 -16.99 -52.35
CA THR A 263 -26.43 -16.20 -51.11
C THR A 263 -26.24 -17.14 -49.92
N VAL A 264 -25.20 -16.88 -49.14
CA VAL A 264 -24.91 -17.60 -47.90
C VAL A 264 -25.11 -16.66 -46.74
N ASN A 265 -25.86 -17.09 -45.74
CA ASN A 265 -26.09 -16.36 -44.50
C ASN A 265 -25.23 -16.98 -43.39
N LEU A 266 -24.64 -16.15 -42.53
CA LEU A 266 -23.97 -16.52 -41.32
C LEU A 266 -24.89 -16.27 -40.12
N TYR A 267 -24.94 -17.20 -39.19
CA TYR A 267 -25.68 -17.11 -37.94
C TYR A 267 -24.74 -17.26 -36.75
N ALA A 268 -24.96 -16.44 -35.72
CA ALA A 268 -24.35 -16.54 -34.40
C ALA A 268 -25.45 -16.93 -33.40
N ASP A 269 -25.30 -18.06 -32.71
CA ASP A 269 -26.31 -18.60 -31.78
C ASP A 269 -27.75 -18.63 -32.38
N GLY A 270 -27.85 -18.89 -33.68
CA GLY A 270 -29.10 -18.96 -34.43
C GLY A 270 -29.65 -17.61 -34.89
N VAL A 271 -29.01 -16.50 -34.59
CA VAL A 271 -29.36 -15.16 -35.10
C VAL A 271 -28.50 -14.85 -36.32
N LYS A 272 -29.15 -14.41 -37.40
CA LYS A 272 -28.45 -14.00 -38.64
C LYS A 272 -27.63 -12.74 -38.37
N VAL A 273 -26.30 -12.83 -38.60
CA VAL A 273 -25.37 -11.73 -38.35
C VAL A 273 -24.69 -11.18 -39.62
N ASP A 274 -24.58 -12.01 -40.67
CA ASP A 274 -23.97 -11.56 -41.93
C ASP A 274 -24.52 -12.32 -43.16
N THR A 275 -24.18 -11.83 -44.34
CA THR A 275 -24.62 -12.41 -45.62
C THR A 275 -23.58 -12.14 -46.70
N VAL A 276 -23.26 -13.15 -47.49
CA VAL A 276 -22.35 -12.99 -48.65
C VAL A 276 -22.92 -13.64 -49.91
N GLN A 277 -22.57 -13.08 -51.05
CA GLN A 277 -22.78 -13.72 -52.35
C GLN A 277 -21.50 -14.41 -52.83
N LEU A 278 -21.61 -15.69 -53.09
CA LEU A 278 -20.55 -16.49 -53.72
C LEU A 278 -20.81 -16.61 -55.23
N THR A 279 -19.76 -16.36 -56.00
CA THR A 279 -19.77 -16.33 -57.45
C THR A 279 -18.48 -16.96 -58.03
N ALA A 280 -18.44 -17.14 -59.33
CA ALA A 280 -17.18 -17.56 -60.00
C ALA A 280 -16.06 -16.53 -59.80
N ALA A 281 -16.37 -15.23 -59.70
CA ALA A 281 -15.38 -14.17 -59.55
C ALA A 281 -14.62 -14.25 -58.19
N ASN A 282 -15.28 -14.68 -57.11
CA ASN A 282 -14.62 -14.93 -55.81
C ASN A 282 -14.26 -16.41 -55.65
N GLN A 283 -14.20 -17.19 -56.74
CA GLN A 283 -13.85 -18.60 -56.72
C GLN A 283 -14.73 -19.47 -55.85
N TRP A 284 -15.94 -19.04 -55.61
CA TRP A 284 -16.93 -19.71 -54.76
C TRP A 284 -16.47 -19.85 -53.29
N LYS A 285 -15.70 -18.85 -52.79
CA LYS A 285 -15.15 -18.83 -51.46
C LYS A 285 -15.36 -17.48 -50.80
N HIS A 286 -15.52 -17.50 -49.50
CA HIS A 286 -15.52 -16.32 -48.63
C HIS A 286 -15.02 -16.69 -47.24
N THR A 287 -14.47 -15.73 -46.54
CA THR A 287 -14.14 -15.87 -45.11
C THR A 287 -14.87 -14.75 -44.36
N PHE A 288 -15.79 -15.11 -43.48
CA PHE A 288 -16.32 -14.16 -42.50
C PHE A 288 -15.23 -13.98 -41.44
N ALA A 289 -14.57 -12.82 -41.46
CA ALA A 289 -13.37 -12.59 -40.67
C ALA A 289 -13.62 -11.74 -39.41
N ASN A 290 -12.73 -11.89 -38.43
CA ASN A 290 -12.68 -11.06 -37.22
C ASN A 290 -13.96 -11.09 -36.39
N LEU A 291 -14.68 -12.22 -36.40
CA LEU A 291 -15.88 -12.41 -35.61
C LEU A 291 -15.54 -12.64 -34.13
N ASP A 292 -16.40 -12.24 -33.21
CA ASP A 292 -16.22 -12.55 -31.79
C ASP A 292 -16.33 -14.05 -31.54
N LYS A 293 -15.35 -14.62 -30.83
CA LYS A 293 -15.39 -16.03 -30.47
C LYS A 293 -16.29 -16.30 -29.27
N TYR A 294 -16.41 -15.32 -28.39
CA TYR A 294 -17.15 -15.45 -27.13
C TYR A 294 -18.14 -14.32 -26.95
N GLU A 295 -19.26 -14.62 -26.30
CA GLU A 295 -20.24 -13.68 -25.80
C GLU A 295 -20.63 -14.05 -24.37
N ASN A 296 -20.56 -13.09 -23.43
CA ASN A 296 -20.87 -13.31 -22.01
C ASN A 296 -20.20 -14.56 -21.42
N GLY A 297 -18.92 -14.82 -21.77
CA GLY A 297 -18.11 -15.91 -21.28
C GLY A 297 -18.38 -17.27 -21.94
N ARG A 298 -19.30 -17.34 -22.90
CA ARG A 298 -19.67 -18.55 -23.62
C ARG A 298 -19.20 -18.47 -25.08
N GLU A 299 -18.70 -19.56 -25.62
CA GLU A 299 -18.34 -19.64 -27.03
C GLU A 299 -19.58 -19.54 -27.92
N ILE A 300 -19.54 -18.64 -28.91
CA ILE A 300 -20.60 -18.40 -29.89
C ILE A 300 -20.64 -19.59 -30.86
N VAL A 301 -21.82 -20.14 -31.07
CA VAL A 301 -22.04 -21.20 -32.05
C VAL A 301 -22.37 -20.56 -33.42
N TYR A 302 -21.37 -20.58 -34.31
CA TYR A 302 -21.56 -20.10 -35.66
C TYR A 302 -22.04 -21.22 -36.59
N THR A 303 -23.04 -20.91 -37.41
CA THR A 303 -23.60 -21.79 -38.45
C THR A 303 -23.81 -21.02 -39.74
N VAL A 304 -23.86 -21.70 -40.86
CA VAL A 304 -24.20 -21.10 -42.13
C VAL A 304 -25.45 -21.76 -42.76
N ASP A 305 -26.15 -21.01 -43.56
CA ASP A 305 -27.24 -21.48 -44.39
C ASP A 305 -27.17 -20.87 -45.78
N GLU A 306 -27.72 -21.53 -46.76
CA GLU A 306 -27.81 -21.08 -48.14
C GLU A 306 -29.25 -20.79 -48.51
N VAL A 307 -29.47 -19.65 -49.17
CA VAL A 307 -30.77 -19.39 -49.80
C VAL A 307 -31.03 -20.44 -50.88
N LEU A 308 -32.15 -21.16 -50.72
CA LEU A 308 -32.50 -22.30 -51.58
C LEU A 308 -32.46 -21.95 -53.06
N ILE A 309 -31.83 -22.80 -53.85
CA ILE A 309 -31.75 -22.71 -55.31
C ILE A 309 -32.66 -23.79 -55.90
N SER A 310 -33.60 -23.36 -56.73
CA SER A 310 -34.54 -24.31 -57.34
C SER A 310 -33.79 -25.35 -58.20
N GLY A 311 -34.18 -26.63 -58.04
CA GLY A 311 -33.60 -27.76 -58.75
C GLY A 311 -32.23 -28.20 -58.24
N TYR A 312 -31.83 -27.78 -57.03
CA TYR A 312 -30.63 -28.26 -56.38
C TYR A 312 -30.97 -28.77 -54.95
N LYS A 313 -30.27 -29.83 -54.55
CA LYS A 313 -30.24 -30.28 -53.18
C LYS A 313 -28.98 -29.74 -52.52
N THR A 314 -29.14 -28.99 -51.44
CA THR A 314 -28.03 -28.41 -50.65
C THR A 314 -27.62 -29.36 -49.55
N LYS A 315 -26.32 -29.54 -49.34
CA LYS A 315 -25.72 -30.20 -48.20
C LYS A 315 -24.62 -29.31 -47.64
N ILE A 316 -24.69 -29.02 -46.35
CA ILE A 316 -23.68 -28.26 -45.59
C ILE A 316 -22.89 -29.23 -44.72
N THR A 317 -21.57 -29.14 -44.74
CA THR A 317 -20.66 -29.91 -43.91
C THR A 317 -19.55 -28.99 -43.36
N GLY A 318 -18.84 -29.46 -42.33
CA GLY A 318 -17.85 -28.69 -41.62
C GLY A 318 -18.41 -27.96 -40.40
N ASP A 319 -17.62 -27.15 -39.80
CA ASP A 319 -17.93 -26.37 -38.59
C ASP A 319 -17.18 -25.01 -38.60
N ALA A 320 -17.37 -24.22 -37.56
CA ALA A 320 -16.76 -22.90 -37.45
C ALA A 320 -15.22 -22.96 -37.32
N GLN A 321 -14.64 -24.07 -36.83
CA GLN A 321 -13.20 -24.23 -36.66
C GLN A 321 -12.51 -24.66 -37.97
N THR A 322 -13.14 -25.53 -38.71
CA THR A 322 -12.58 -26.12 -39.96
C THR A 322 -13.08 -25.44 -41.22
N GLY A 323 -14.09 -24.59 -41.08
CA GLY A 323 -14.81 -23.95 -42.16
C GLY A 323 -15.96 -24.80 -42.70
N PHE A 324 -16.91 -24.13 -43.38
CA PHE A 324 -18.09 -24.77 -43.95
C PHE A 324 -17.93 -25.05 -45.45
N THR A 325 -18.40 -26.20 -45.88
CA THR A 325 -18.52 -26.54 -47.30
C THR A 325 -20.01 -26.74 -47.64
N ILE A 326 -20.49 -25.94 -48.57
CA ILE A 326 -21.88 -25.98 -49.05
C ILE A 326 -21.86 -26.65 -50.44
N THR A 327 -22.42 -27.83 -50.54
CA THR A 327 -22.47 -28.60 -51.77
C THR A 327 -23.88 -28.59 -52.35
N ASN A 328 -24.04 -28.07 -53.59
CA ASN A 328 -25.30 -28.18 -54.33
C ASN A 328 -25.17 -29.24 -55.39
N SER A 329 -26.08 -30.22 -55.33
CA SER A 329 -26.19 -31.27 -56.30
C SER A 329 -27.42 -31.04 -57.17
N LYS A 330 -27.25 -30.98 -58.50
CA LYS A 330 -28.39 -30.84 -59.43
C LYS A 330 -29.33 -32.01 -59.29
N GLU A 331 -30.59 -31.68 -59.02
CA GLU A 331 -31.62 -32.74 -58.99
C GLU A 331 -31.94 -33.19 -60.44
N THR A 332 -31.78 -34.43 -60.69
CA THR A 332 -32.33 -35.02 -61.94
C THR A 332 -33.83 -35.15 -61.77
N PRO A 333 -34.63 -34.61 -62.71
CA PRO A 333 -36.06 -34.84 -62.63
C PRO A 333 -36.31 -36.36 -62.55
N LYS A 334 -36.97 -36.83 -61.55
CA LYS A 334 -37.46 -38.20 -61.55
C LYS A 334 -38.46 -38.31 -62.69
N THR A 335 -38.08 -38.96 -63.79
CA THR A 335 -39.02 -39.36 -64.85
C THR A 335 -40.00 -40.36 -64.18
N ALA A 336 -41.20 -39.90 -64.00
CA ALA A 336 -42.41 -40.57 -63.57
C ALA A 336 -42.21 -41.83 -62.72
N ASP A 337 -42.37 -41.70 -61.43
CA ASP A 337 -43.07 -42.74 -60.69
C ASP A 337 -43.82 -42.09 -59.52
N HIS A 338 -44.93 -42.66 -59.15
CA HIS A 338 -45.99 -42.16 -58.30
C HIS A 338 -45.58 -41.38 -57.07
N VAL A 339 -46.07 -40.16 -56.96
CA VAL A 339 -45.96 -39.28 -55.80
C VAL A 339 -46.52 -39.96 -54.57
N ASN A 340 -45.68 -40.25 -53.64
CA ASN A 340 -46.13 -40.62 -52.26
C ASN A 340 -45.93 -39.35 -51.38
N PRO A 341 -47.03 -38.67 -50.96
CA PRO A 341 -46.95 -37.40 -50.26
C PRO A 341 -46.45 -37.51 -48.81
N MET A 342 -46.10 -38.72 -48.34
CA MET A 342 -45.63 -38.93 -46.95
C MET A 342 -44.14 -38.69 -46.72
N ALA A 343 -43.34 -38.42 -47.77
CA ALA A 343 -41.86 -38.26 -47.61
C ALA A 343 -41.42 -36.84 -47.17
N TYR A 344 -42.29 -35.83 -47.18
CA TYR A 344 -41.95 -34.47 -46.75
C TYR A 344 -42.12 -34.19 -45.25
N ALA A 345 -42.70 -35.13 -44.46
CA ALA A 345 -42.93 -34.93 -43.04
C ALA A 345 -41.71 -35.31 -42.16
N SER A 346 -40.67 -35.98 -42.71
CA SER A 346 -39.58 -36.50 -41.91
C SER A 346 -38.38 -35.55 -41.74
N ILE A 347 -38.25 -34.47 -42.56
CA ILE A 347 -37.13 -33.54 -42.50
C ILE A 347 -37.37 -32.44 -41.45
N LEU A 348 -38.64 -32.07 -41.18
CA LEU A 348 -38.97 -31.10 -40.11
C LEU A 348 -38.87 -31.69 -38.69
N ALA A 349 -38.88 -33.00 -38.54
CA ALA A 349 -38.83 -33.64 -37.21
C ALA A 349 -37.42 -33.73 -36.60
N ILE A 350 -36.36 -33.72 -37.43
CA ILE A 350 -34.99 -33.86 -36.94
C ILE A 350 -34.45 -32.55 -36.35
N SER A 351 -34.83 -31.39 -36.92
CA SER A 351 -34.43 -30.10 -36.37
C SER A 351 -35.16 -29.73 -35.06
N LEU A 352 -36.37 -30.28 -34.85
CA LEU A 352 -37.12 -30.06 -33.61
C LEU A 352 -36.61 -30.94 -32.45
N MET A 353 -36.09 -32.14 -32.73
CA MET A 353 -35.54 -33.01 -31.68
C MET A 353 -34.20 -32.50 -31.12
N ALA A 354 -33.36 -31.89 -31.91
CA ALA A 354 -32.11 -31.31 -31.43
C ALA A 354 -32.37 -30.14 -30.46
N ALA A 355 -33.39 -29.31 -30.73
CA ALA A 355 -33.80 -28.21 -29.85
C ALA A 355 -34.42 -28.69 -28.53
N ILE A 356 -35.13 -29.85 -28.54
CA ILE A 356 -35.75 -30.40 -27.35
C ILE A 356 -34.74 -31.09 -26.44
N ILE A 357 -33.70 -31.73 -26.98
CA ILE A 357 -32.64 -32.38 -26.19
C ILE A 357 -31.84 -31.32 -25.42
N THR A 358 -31.53 -30.20 -26.03
CA THR A 358 -30.84 -29.08 -25.35
C THR A 358 -31.67 -28.41 -24.26
N MET A 359 -32.99 -28.41 -24.37
CA MET A 359 -33.91 -27.92 -23.32
C MET A 359 -34.07 -28.88 -22.15
N ILE A 360 -33.93 -30.16 -22.36
CA ILE A 360 -34.08 -31.22 -21.31
C ILE A 360 -32.79 -31.28 -20.47
N GLU A 361 -31.61 -31.08 -21.07
CA GLU A 361 -30.38 -31.06 -20.31
C GLU A 361 -30.26 -29.82 -19.42
N LYS A 362 -30.76 -28.63 -19.87
CA LYS A 362 -30.80 -27.42 -19.03
C LYS A 362 -31.67 -27.55 -17.78
N LYS A 363 -32.65 -28.47 -17.74
CA LYS A 363 -33.50 -28.70 -16.56
C LYS A 363 -32.89 -29.67 -15.53
N LYS A 364 -31.82 -30.40 -15.88
CA LYS A 364 -31.12 -31.32 -14.95
C LYS A 364 -30.03 -30.67 -14.12
N PHE A 365 -29.54 -29.45 -14.49
CA PHE A 365 -28.52 -28.70 -13.76
C PHE A 365 -29.09 -27.56 -12.89
N ALA A 366 -30.42 -27.43 -12.75
CA ALA A 366 -31.11 -26.44 -11.93
C ALA A 366 -31.91 -27.09 -10.78
N ARG A 367 -31.33 -28.12 -10.15
CA ARG A 367 -31.78 -28.65 -8.85
C ARG A 367 -30.59 -29.00 -7.97
#